data_299876e592d6c9b7f97c39d615e43661
#
_entry.id   299876e592d6c9b7f97c39d615e43661
#
_cell.length_a   1.000
_cell.length_b   1.000
_cell.length_c   1.000
_cell.angle_alpha   90.00
_cell.angle_beta   90.00
_cell.angle_gamma   90.00
#
_symmetry.space_group_name_H-M   'P 1'
#
loop_
_entity.id
_entity.type
_entity.pdbx_description
1 polymer ?
#
loop_
_entity_poly.entity_id
_entity_poly.type
_entity_poly.pdbx_seq_one_letter_code
_entity_poly.pdbx_strand_id
1 'polypeptide(L)'
;MNEKINKIVEYAVENKLITNEKNFKRLVSKSFSLIKDSVKEKGEELADLHFKVMSFTKDFPACFNGVKRSELYKNAAEVLYFMFNELSIEVEKEECFIFFHFRELGKFRMKEDKVFEELKSEWAIHRDYEMPKADYEYALRQLKNHGLIGLRRGAITLTDTTVFRFKLIDDWE
;
A
#
# COMPACT_ATOMS: atom_id res chain seq x y z
N MET A 1 -1.61 -17.32 -5.13
CA MET A 1 -2.18 -16.27 -4.25
C MET A 1 -2.04 -16.61 -2.77
N ASN A 2 -2.54 -17.75 -2.28
CA ASN A 2 -2.46 -18.09 -0.85
C ASN A 2 -1.03 -18.18 -0.32
N GLU A 3 -0.11 -18.71 -1.11
CA GLU A 3 1.31 -18.77 -0.75
C GLU A 3 1.91 -17.38 -0.58
N LYS A 4 1.63 -16.45 -1.50
CA LYS A 4 2.08 -15.05 -1.40
C LYS A 4 1.51 -14.36 -0.17
N ILE A 5 0.22 -14.56 0.13
CA ILE A 5 -0.41 -14.03 1.35
C ILE A 5 0.28 -14.58 2.61
N ASN A 6 0.59 -15.88 2.64
CA ASN A 6 1.31 -16.47 3.77
C ASN A 6 2.70 -15.85 3.93
N LYS A 7 3.48 -15.71 2.86
CA LYS A 7 4.80 -15.04 2.89
C LYS A 7 4.71 -13.61 3.43
N ILE A 8 3.70 -12.84 3.00
CA ILE A 8 3.47 -11.48 3.47
C ILE A 8 3.21 -11.45 4.98
N VAL A 9 2.35 -12.35 5.46
CA VAL A 9 2.01 -12.44 6.89
C VAL A 9 3.23 -12.89 7.71
N GLU A 10 3.93 -13.93 7.28
CA GLU A 10 5.15 -14.43 7.91
C GLU A 10 6.21 -13.33 8.05
N TYR A 11 6.47 -12.60 6.97
CA TYR A 11 7.40 -11.46 6.99
C TYR A 11 7.04 -10.42 8.05
N ALA A 12 5.77 -10.02 8.10
CA ALA A 12 5.31 -9.01 9.05
C ALA A 12 5.40 -9.49 10.51
N VAL A 13 5.15 -10.77 10.76
CA VAL A 13 5.24 -11.39 12.09
C VAL A 13 6.69 -11.59 12.52
N GLU A 14 7.53 -12.18 11.69
CA GLU A 14 8.94 -12.45 11.99
C GLU A 14 9.73 -11.18 12.27
N ASN A 15 9.43 -10.11 11.54
CA ASN A 15 10.06 -8.80 11.75
C ASN A 15 9.37 -7.94 12.81
N LYS A 16 8.37 -8.49 13.52
CA LYS A 16 7.63 -7.80 14.60
C LYS A 16 7.04 -6.45 14.17
N LEU A 17 6.56 -6.37 12.94
CA LEU A 17 6.03 -5.13 12.37
C LEU A 17 4.57 -4.88 12.73
N ILE A 18 3.82 -5.93 12.98
CA ILE A 18 2.38 -5.92 13.31
C ILE A 18 2.13 -6.52 14.69
N THR A 19 0.97 -6.22 15.27
CA THR A 19 0.55 -6.72 16.59
C THR A 19 -0.62 -7.69 16.52
N ASN A 20 -1.25 -7.84 15.37
CA ASN A 20 -2.40 -8.72 15.20
C ASN A 20 -2.32 -9.50 13.87
N GLU A 21 -1.66 -10.65 13.92
CA GLU A 21 -1.47 -11.55 12.78
C GLU A 21 -2.80 -11.99 12.15
N LYS A 22 -3.77 -12.41 12.95
CA LYS A 22 -5.06 -12.89 12.46
C LYS A 22 -5.83 -11.82 11.69
N ASN A 23 -5.85 -10.60 12.22
CA ASN A 23 -6.49 -9.47 11.52
C ASN A 23 -5.76 -9.12 10.24
N PHE A 24 -4.43 -9.12 10.26
CA PHE A 24 -3.63 -8.81 9.08
C PHE A 24 -3.83 -9.86 7.98
N LYS A 25 -3.75 -11.15 8.30
CA LYS A 25 -4.00 -12.23 7.33
C LYS A 25 -5.40 -12.12 6.70
N ARG A 26 -6.43 -11.89 7.53
CA ARG A 26 -7.79 -11.68 7.04
C ARG A 26 -7.90 -10.45 6.15
N LEU A 27 -7.25 -9.34 6.53
CA LEU A 27 -7.26 -8.11 5.77
C LEU A 27 -6.64 -8.29 4.39
N VAL A 28 -5.44 -8.87 4.30
CA VAL A 28 -4.77 -9.12 3.02
C VAL A 28 -5.61 -10.05 2.15
N SER A 29 -6.12 -11.15 2.72
CA SER A 29 -6.93 -12.12 1.99
C SER A 29 -8.22 -11.54 1.40
N LYS A 30 -8.89 -10.63 2.11
CA LYS A 30 -10.14 -9.99 1.62
C LYS A 30 -9.89 -8.80 0.69
N SER A 31 -8.70 -8.22 0.73
CA SER A 31 -8.38 -7.01 -0.03
C SER A 31 -7.86 -7.29 -1.43
N PHE A 32 -7.31 -8.47 -1.66
CA PHE A 32 -6.76 -8.87 -2.94
C PHE A 32 -7.49 -10.09 -3.51
N SER A 33 -7.81 -10.05 -4.80
CA SER A 33 -8.34 -11.18 -5.54
C SER A 33 -7.70 -11.29 -6.91
N LEU A 34 -7.29 -12.50 -7.28
CA LEU A 34 -6.69 -12.82 -8.56
C LEU A 34 -7.74 -13.41 -9.50
N ILE A 35 -7.90 -12.80 -10.65
CA ILE A 35 -8.78 -13.29 -11.72
C ILE A 35 -7.88 -13.69 -12.90
N LYS A 36 -7.83 -15.00 -13.19
CA LYS A 36 -7.11 -15.51 -14.35
C LYS A 36 -7.94 -15.29 -15.60
N ASP A 37 -7.34 -14.70 -16.64
CA ASP A 37 -8.00 -14.58 -17.93
C ASP A 37 -8.14 -15.95 -18.61
N SER A 38 -9.33 -16.22 -19.14
CA SER A 38 -9.58 -17.44 -19.92
C SER A 38 -9.01 -17.37 -21.34
N VAL A 39 -8.56 -16.19 -21.77
CA VAL A 39 -8.03 -15.93 -23.11
C VAL A 39 -6.52 -15.70 -23.01
N LYS A 40 -5.77 -16.53 -23.74
CA LYS A 40 -4.33 -16.35 -23.90
C LYS A 40 -4.06 -15.26 -24.94
N GLU A 41 -3.49 -14.14 -24.53
CA GLU A 41 -2.96 -13.15 -25.46
C GLU A 41 -1.53 -13.56 -25.88
N LYS A 42 -1.35 -13.78 -27.19
CA LYS A 42 -0.05 -14.20 -27.76
C LYS A 42 0.58 -15.46 -27.11
N GLY A 43 -0.26 -16.38 -26.60
CA GLY A 43 0.21 -17.62 -25.95
C GLY A 43 0.61 -17.45 -24.49
N GLU A 44 0.47 -16.27 -23.91
CA GLU A 44 0.78 -15.99 -22.51
C GLU A 44 -0.51 -15.92 -21.67
N GLU A 45 -0.45 -16.50 -20.48
CA GLU A 45 -1.56 -16.41 -19.51
C GLU A 45 -1.49 -15.06 -18.80
N LEU A 46 -2.58 -14.30 -18.85
CA LEU A 46 -2.74 -13.03 -18.17
C LEU A 46 -3.61 -13.19 -16.93
N ALA A 47 -3.38 -12.37 -15.94
CA ALA A 47 -4.21 -12.27 -14.76
C ALA A 47 -4.39 -10.82 -14.32
N ASP A 48 -5.55 -10.55 -13.74
CA ASP A 48 -5.90 -9.28 -13.12
C ASP A 48 -5.90 -9.46 -11.59
N LEU A 49 -5.02 -8.72 -10.92
CA LEU A 49 -5.03 -8.59 -9.47
C LEU A 49 -5.89 -7.38 -9.07
N HIS A 50 -7.02 -7.65 -8.46
CA HIS A 50 -7.91 -6.63 -7.94
C HIS A 50 -7.51 -6.28 -6.51
N PHE A 51 -7.34 -5.00 -6.24
CA PHE A 51 -7.01 -4.47 -4.91
C PHE A 51 -8.08 -3.48 -4.44
N LYS A 52 -8.74 -3.80 -3.34
CA LYS A 52 -9.73 -2.94 -2.67
C LYS A 52 -9.02 -1.90 -1.80
N VAL A 53 -8.56 -0.81 -2.41
CA VAL A 53 -7.69 0.21 -1.81
C VAL A 53 -8.34 0.87 -0.61
N MET A 54 -9.53 1.41 -0.77
CA MET A 54 -10.22 2.17 0.27
C MET A 54 -10.57 1.30 1.48
N SER A 55 -11.09 0.11 1.25
CA SER A 55 -11.41 -0.86 2.31
C SER A 55 -10.15 -1.29 3.07
N PHE A 56 -9.07 -1.59 2.35
CA PHE A 56 -7.78 -1.94 2.95
C PHE A 56 -7.26 -0.81 3.82
N THR A 57 -7.17 0.40 3.29
CA THR A 57 -6.64 1.58 3.99
C THR A 57 -7.41 1.87 5.28
N LYS A 58 -8.72 1.64 5.29
CA LYS A 58 -9.57 1.81 6.47
C LYS A 58 -9.24 0.82 7.60
N ASP A 59 -9.01 -0.44 7.26
CA ASP A 59 -8.85 -1.51 8.25
C ASP A 59 -7.38 -1.78 8.63
N PHE A 60 -6.43 -1.34 7.82
CA PHE A 60 -5.00 -1.59 8.00
C PHE A 60 -4.43 -1.07 9.33
N PRO A 61 -4.84 0.12 9.83
CA PRO A 61 -4.33 0.64 11.10
C PRO A 61 -4.55 -0.29 12.30
N ALA A 62 -5.63 -1.06 12.32
CA ALA A 62 -5.92 -1.99 13.41
C ALA A 62 -4.87 -3.10 13.58
N CYS A 63 -4.07 -3.37 12.55
CA CYS A 63 -2.99 -4.34 12.60
C CYS A 63 -1.78 -3.87 13.42
N PHE A 64 -1.73 -2.58 13.77
CA PHE A 64 -0.64 -1.92 14.50
C PHE A 64 -1.04 -1.42 15.89
N ASN A 65 -2.14 -1.90 16.45
CA ASN A 65 -2.58 -1.50 17.78
C ASN A 65 -1.49 -1.79 18.82
N GLY A 66 -1.11 -0.77 19.60
CA GLY A 66 -0.05 -0.88 20.61
C GLY A 66 1.38 -0.64 20.10
N VAL A 67 1.58 -0.47 18.81
CA VAL A 67 2.87 -0.03 18.24
C VAL A 67 3.12 1.41 18.65
N LYS A 68 4.35 1.71 19.12
CA LYS A 68 4.75 3.07 19.49
C LYS A 68 4.64 4.00 18.28
N ARG A 69 4.18 5.25 18.51
CA ARG A 69 4.04 6.23 17.44
C ARG A 69 5.34 6.46 16.67
N SER A 70 6.48 6.45 17.34
CA SER A 70 7.81 6.60 16.73
C SER A 70 8.20 5.46 15.76
N GLU A 71 7.51 4.34 15.81
CA GLU A 71 7.75 3.17 14.95
C GLU A 71 6.62 2.88 13.97
N LEU A 72 5.45 3.47 14.19
CA LEU A 72 4.22 3.14 13.49
C LEU A 72 4.34 3.31 11.96
N TYR A 73 4.77 4.48 11.49
CA TYR A 73 4.92 4.75 10.05
C TYR A 73 6.00 3.89 9.42
N LYS A 74 7.11 3.70 10.13
CA LYS A 74 8.21 2.85 9.66
C LYS A 74 7.75 1.40 9.50
N ASN A 75 7.07 0.85 10.49
CA ASN A 75 6.56 -0.51 10.44
C ASN A 75 5.51 -0.68 9.34
N ALA A 76 4.57 0.25 9.25
CA ALA A 76 3.53 0.21 8.24
C ALA A 76 4.08 0.33 6.81
N ALA A 77 5.02 1.24 6.59
CA ALA A 77 5.68 1.39 5.28
C ALA A 77 6.46 0.13 4.90
N GLU A 78 7.14 -0.51 5.85
CA GLU A 78 7.87 -1.75 5.60
C GLU A 78 6.94 -2.91 5.23
N VAL A 79 5.81 -3.06 5.93
CA VAL A 79 4.78 -4.06 5.60
C VAL A 79 4.19 -3.82 4.22
N LEU A 80 3.82 -2.57 3.91
CA LEU A 80 3.27 -2.20 2.60
C LEU A 80 4.28 -2.43 1.47
N TYR A 81 5.53 -2.05 1.69
CA TYR A 81 6.60 -2.23 0.71
C TYR A 81 6.78 -3.72 0.38
N PHE A 82 6.91 -4.57 1.40
CA PHE A 82 7.04 -6.01 1.20
C PHE A 82 5.80 -6.61 0.52
N MET A 83 4.61 -6.24 0.99
CA MET A 83 3.33 -6.72 0.45
C MET A 83 3.18 -6.38 -1.04
N PHE A 84 3.39 -5.13 -1.42
CA PHE A 84 3.25 -4.71 -2.81
C PHE A 84 4.27 -5.38 -3.72
N ASN A 85 5.53 -5.49 -3.29
CA ASN A 85 6.56 -6.16 -4.09
C ASN A 85 6.30 -7.66 -4.24
N GLU A 86 5.87 -8.36 -3.16
CA GLU A 86 5.48 -9.77 -3.26
C GLU A 86 4.29 -9.98 -4.22
N LEU A 87 3.42 -8.99 -4.34
CA LEU A 87 2.30 -8.97 -5.27
C LEU A 87 2.66 -8.39 -6.65
N SER A 88 3.95 -8.21 -6.94
CA SER A 88 4.45 -7.67 -8.21
C SER A 88 4.00 -6.24 -8.53
N ILE A 89 3.73 -5.46 -7.49
CA ILE A 89 3.41 -4.03 -7.60
C ILE A 89 4.66 -3.26 -7.18
N GLU A 90 5.34 -2.66 -8.15
CA GLU A 90 6.58 -1.92 -7.92
C GLU A 90 6.28 -0.58 -7.25
N VAL A 91 6.67 -0.46 -5.98
CA VAL A 91 6.56 0.77 -5.19
C VAL A 91 7.86 1.03 -4.43
N GLU A 92 8.09 2.29 -4.08
CA GLU A 92 9.19 2.69 -3.19
C GLU A 92 8.70 2.83 -1.74
N LYS A 93 9.64 2.77 -0.79
CA LYS A 93 9.29 2.91 0.65
C LYS A 93 8.66 4.27 0.96
N GLU A 94 9.11 5.32 0.29
CA GLU A 94 8.56 6.67 0.41
C GLU A 94 7.09 6.73 0.01
N GLU A 95 6.73 6.04 -1.07
CA GLU A 95 5.34 5.93 -1.53
C GLU A 95 4.47 5.18 -0.51
N CYS A 96 5.00 4.10 0.08
CA CYS A 96 4.33 3.34 1.13
C CYS A 96 4.11 4.18 2.40
N PHE A 97 5.10 4.99 2.77
CA PHE A 97 5.00 5.91 3.91
C PHE A 97 3.90 6.95 3.69
N ILE A 98 3.85 7.55 2.53
CA ILE A 98 2.81 8.52 2.15
C ILE A 98 1.44 7.86 2.08
N PHE A 99 1.35 6.70 1.46
CA PHE A 99 0.10 5.94 1.35
C PHE A 99 -0.50 5.61 2.72
N PHE A 100 0.34 5.22 3.68
CA PHE A 100 -0.09 4.95 5.03
C PHE A 100 -0.66 6.20 5.73
N HIS A 101 -0.14 7.38 5.43
CA HIS A 101 -0.63 8.64 6.01
C HIS A 101 -2.10 8.93 5.67
N PHE A 102 -2.58 8.48 4.52
CA PHE A 102 -3.95 8.76 4.09
C PHE A 102 -5.02 8.23 5.04
N ARG A 103 -4.72 7.22 5.84
CA ARG A 103 -5.61 6.71 6.90
C ARG A 103 -5.84 7.70 8.03
N GLU A 104 -4.80 8.46 8.42
CA GLU A 104 -4.85 9.40 9.55
C GLU A 104 -5.89 10.50 9.32
N LEU A 105 -6.13 10.82 8.08
CA LEU A 105 -6.98 11.94 7.72
C LEU A 105 -8.47 11.59 7.72
N GLY A 106 -8.84 10.31 7.79
CA GLY A 106 -10.23 9.84 7.86
C GLY A 106 -11.15 10.41 6.78
N LYS A 107 -10.57 10.96 5.70
CA LYS A 107 -11.25 11.67 4.63
C LYS A 107 -10.95 11.02 3.29
N PHE A 108 -11.97 10.89 2.48
CA PHE A 108 -11.84 10.40 1.11
C PHE A 108 -11.22 11.42 0.15
N ARG A 109 -11.13 12.68 0.57
CA ARG A 109 -10.55 13.77 -0.22
C ARG A 109 -9.75 14.71 0.68
N MET A 110 -8.49 14.97 0.28
CA MET A 110 -7.53 15.76 1.05
C MET A 110 -6.85 16.78 0.16
N LYS A 111 -6.53 17.95 0.73
CA LYS A 111 -5.71 18.95 0.02
C LYS A 111 -4.25 18.52 0.05
N GLU A 112 -3.57 18.54 -1.12
CA GLU A 112 -2.17 18.16 -1.26
C GLU A 112 -1.25 18.93 -0.30
N ASP A 113 -1.40 20.25 -0.21
CA ASP A 113 -0.57 21.09 0.64
C ASP A 113 -0.74 20.74 2.13
N LYS A 114 -1.95 20.42 2.56
CA LYS A 114 -2.21 20.01 3.95
C LYS A 114 -1.55 18.67 4.26
N VAL A 115 -1.66 17.71 3.36
CA VAL A 115 -1.03 16.39 3.49
C VAL A 115 0.48 16.54 3.53
N PHE A 116 1.06 17.40 2.69
CA PHE A 116 2.48 17.66 2.68
C PHE A 116 2.98 18.22 4.01
N GLU A 117 2.30 19.21 4.59
CA GLU A 117 2.69 19.80 5.87
C GLU A 117 2.62 18.79 7.04
N GLU A 118 1.60 17.94 7.03
CA GLU A 118 1.48 16.87 8.03
C GLU A 118 2.57 15.81 7.86
N LEU A 119 2.87 15.39 6.62
CA LEU A 119 3.90 14.42 6.31
C LEU A 119 5.32 14.89 6.63
N LYS A 120 5.62 16.18 6.47
CA LYS A 120 6.93 16.74 6.81
C LYS A 120 7.31 16.41 8.25
N SER A 121 6.40 16.64 9.19
CA SER A 121 6.61 16.35 10.61
C SER A 121 6.81 14.86 10.87
N GLU A 122 5.98 14.00 10.28
CA GLU A 122 6.10 12.55 10.45
C GLU A 122 7.38 12.01 9.78
N TRP A 123 7.75 12.54 8.61
CA TRP A 123 8.96 12.14 7.91
C TRP A 123 10.22 12.45 8.71
N ALA A 124 10.29 13.64 9.30
CA ALA A 124 11.41 14.04 10.15
C ALA A 124 11.58 13.14 11.39
N ILE A 125 10.47 12.76 12.03
CA ILE A 125 10.48 11.83 13.19
C ILE A 125 11.10 10.47 12.81
N HIS A 126 10.78 9.95 11.62
CA HIS A 126 11.17 8.60 11.21
C HIS A 126 12.48 8.53 10.41
N ARG A 127 12.92 9.64 9.82
CA ARG A 127 14.05 9.68 8.88
C ARG A 127 15.13 10.67 9.24
N ASP A 128 14.98 11.42 10.32
CA ASP A 128 15.89 12.50 10.76
C ASP A 128 16.13 13.59 9.69
N TYR A 129 15.20 13.78 8.77
CA TYR A 129 15.22 14.87 7.79
C TYR A 129 13.83 15.22 7.27
N GLU A 130 13.68 16.44 6.79
CA GLU A 130 12.45 16.86 6.12
C GLU A 130 12.34 16.23 4.72
N MET A 131 11.14 15.82 4.35
CA MET A 131 10.86 15.36 2.99
C MET A 131 10.91 16.54 2.01
N PRO A 132 11.79 16.52 0.98
CA PRO A 132 11.76 17.51 -0.07
C PRO A 132 10.42 17.50 -0.81
N LYS A 133 9.90 18.69 -1.13
CA LYS A 133 8.63 18.81 -1.83
C LYS A 133 8.62 18.08 -3.20
N ALA A 134 9.75 18.11 -3.90
CA ALA A 134 9.90 17.40 -5.18
C ALA A 134 9.75 15.89 -5.04
N ASP A 135 10.29 15.29 -3.97
CA ASP A 135 10.17 13.86 -3.70
C ASP A 135 8.74 13.48 -3.33
N TYR A 136 8.07 14.33 -2.56
CA TYR A 136 6.65 14.17 -2.25
C TYR A 136 5.77 14.21 -3.50
N GLU A 137 5.96 15.21 -4.35
CA GLU A 137 5.21 15.35 -5.61
C GLU A 137 5.48 14.20 -6.57
N TYR A 138 6.73 13.71 -6.63
CA TYR A 138 7.08 12.53 -7.40
C TYR A 138 6.37 11.29 -6.88
N ALA A 139 6.42 11.04 -5.57
CA ALA A 139 5.75 9.89 -4.95
C ALA A 139 4.23 9.93 -5.15
N LEU A 140 3.59 11.09 -5.06
CA LEU A 140 2.17 11.22 -5.37
C LEU A 140 1.85 10.85 -6.82
N ARG A 141 2.69 11.26 -7.78
CA ARG A 141 2.52 10.86 -9.18
C ARG A 141 2.66 9.35 -9.37
N GLN A 142 3.60 8.71 -8.67
CA GLN A 142 3.75 7.25 -8.72
C GLN A 142 2.53 6.53 -8.12
N LEU A 143 2.04 6.97 -6.97
CA LEU A 143 0.81 6.43 -6.36
C LEU A 143 -0.40 6.57 -7.29
N LYS A 144 -0.50 7.70 -8.00
CA LYS A 144 -1.52 7.90 -9.03
C LYS A 144 -1.33 6.95 -10.22
N ASN A 145 -0.10 6.79 -10.70
CA ASN A 145 0.22 5.90 -11.82
C ASN A 145 -0.10 4.44 -11.51
N HIS A 146 0.06 4.01 -10.24
CA HIS A 146 -0.36 2.70 -9.77
C HIS A 146 -1.89 2.58 -9.56
N GLY A 147 -2.63 3.66 -9.72
CA GLY A 147 -4.08 3.66 -9.54
C GLY A 147 -4.53 3.63 -8.07
N LEU A 148 -3.64 3.90 -7.12
CA LEU A 148 -3.96 3.90 -5.68
C LEU A 148 -4.66 5.18 -5.23
N ILE A 149 -4.37 6.30 -5.90
CA ILE A 149 -4.97 7.61 -5.64
C ILE A 149 -5.39 8.31 -6.92
N GLY A 150 -6.31 9.26 -6.78
CA GLY A 150 -6.61 10.28 -7.78
C GLY A 150 -6.05 11.64 -7.35
N LEU A 151 -5.55 12.42 -8.33
CA LEU A 151 -5.09 13.79 -8.15
C LEU A 151 -5.92 14.71 -9.03
N ARG A 152 -6.68 15.62 -8.43
CA ARG A 152 -7.50 16.57 -9.18
C ARG A 152 -7.60 17.91 -8.46
N ARG A 153 -7.17 18.97 -9.14
CA ARG A 153 -7.30 20.37 -8.64
C ARG A 153 -6.72 20.54 -7.23
N GLY A 154 -5.52 20.03 -6.99
CA GLY A 154 -4.84 20.14 -5.69
C GLY A 154 -5.48 19.28 -4.59
N ALA A 155 -6.31 18.32 -4.95
CA ALA A 155 -6.90 17.37 -4.01
C ALA A 155 -6.51 15.92 -4.32
N ILE A 156 -6.25 15.17 -3.25
CA ILE A 156 -5.95 13.74 -3.26
C ILE A 156 -7.23 12.98 -2.89
N THR A 157 -7.54 11.94 -3.62
CA THR A 157 -8.61 10.98 -3.30
C THR A 157 -8.06 9.57 -3.31
N LEU A 158 -8.54 8.70 -2.42
CA LEU A 158 -8.25 7.27 -2.50
C LEU A 158 -9.12 6.63 -3.59
N THR A 159 -8.53 5.74 -4.36
CA THR A 159 -9.26 4.89 -5.29
C THR A 159 -10.07 3.85 -4.50
N ASP A 160 -11.26 3.50 -4.96
CA ASP A 160 -12.05 2.44 -4.33
C ASP A 160 -11.42 1.07 -4.58
N THR A 161 -11.27 0.72 -5.86
CA THR A 161 -10.63 -0.53 -6.29
C THR A 161 -9.72 -0.24 -7.47
N THR A 162 -8.52 -0.79 -7.47
CA THR A 162 -7.61 -0.77 -8.62
C THR A 162 -7.33 -2.18 -9.13
N VAL A 163 -6.94 -2.27 -10.39
CA VAL A 163 -6.64 -3.55 -11.06
C VAL A 163 -5.25 -3.48 -11.66
N PHE A 164 -4.43 -4.44 -11.30
CA PHE A 164 -3.09 -4.62 -11.86
C PHE A 164 -3.12 -5.81 -12.81
N ARG A 165 -2.83 -5.59 -14.10
CA ARG A 165 -2.71 -6.65 -15.09
C ARG A 165 -1.26 -7.06 -15.25
N PHE A 166 -1.00 -8.35 -15.21
CA PHE A 166 0.35 -8.91 -15.39
C PHE A 166 0.31 -10.29 -16.05
N LYS A 167 1.48 -10.73 -16.50
CA LYS A 167 1.65 -12.09 -17.01
C LYS A 167 1.74 -13.05 -15.83
N LEU A 168 0.98 -14.13 -15.88
CA LEU A 168 1.12 -15.21 -14.92
C LEU A 168 2.51 -15.87 -15.12
N ILE A 169 3.31 -15.80 -14.07
CA ILE A 169 4.53 -16.57 -13.94
C ILE A 169 4.23 -17.71 -12.95
N ASP A 170 4.94 -18.82 -13.04
CA ASP A 170 4.70 -20.05 -12.25
C ASP A 170 4.55 -19.81 -10.72
N ASP A 171 5.07 -18.72 -10.20
CA ASP A 171 5.01 -18.35 -8.78
C ASP A 171 3.62 -17.91 -8.27
N TRP A 172 2.60 -17.87 -9.13
CA TRP A 172 1.25 -17.45 -8.75
C TRP A 172 0.25 -18.60 -8.61
N GLU A 173 0.69 -19.83 -8.79
CA GLU A 173 -0.15 -21.03 -8.63
C GLU A 173 -0.41 -21.48 -7.19
#